data_83e6608a783cfbc7c3c243506501fce6
#
_entry.id   83e6608a783cfbc7c3c243506501fce6
#
_cell.length_a   1.000
_cell.length_b   1.000
_cell.length_c   1.000
_cell.angle_alpha   90.00
_cell.angle_beta   90.00
_cell.angle_gamma   90.00
#
_symmetry.space_group_name_H-M   'P 1'
#
loop_
_entity.id
_entity.type
_entity.pdbx_description
1 polymer ?
#
loop_
_entity_poly.entity_id
_entity_poly.type
_entity_poly.pdbx_seq_one_letter_code
_entity_poly.pdbx_strand_id
1 'polypeptide(L)'
;MSTAASNRSSVGEPRFRDVLRGLPHRVWIISLGNLILQAGSFLPVFIVLYLTERGHSAGAAGIVLAGAGLGRVLGNVIGGYLADTLGRRPTILLSVVTTSGLTALVPFLGSLPAIVVVVGHIGVMSQIYRPAVAAVLVESVTTPRQRVAAFGVLRFAQNIGMSLGGVLGGVVASISYVGLFLGEAAALLVFGVVVGLLLRSGSRPRTERDDADAQADPAAGYRQALTDRTLVRFLLMTVFAMFIYIQTTVTLPLHVNDVGLSERDFGLLMGLNGLLVVLLELPITSVISRRRPEYVLAVANLLTGGGLALTGFTTGMGTLALTVLIWTFGEMMHSSIVQAHLASLTPPGMVGRYQGLYGAAYTIGTGVGPIIGGAVYATDPSALWILIGVLGLLSAQLSLRLRPQVAAANKPAS
;
A
#
# COMPACT_ATOMS: atom_id res chain seq x y z
N MET A 1 17.84 -58.79 6.79
CA MET A 1 17.69 -57.63 7.69
C MET A 1 18.67 -56.58 7.21
N SER A 2 18.23 -55.63 6.45
CA SER A 2 19.04 -54.52 5.98
C SER A 2 18.27 -53.22 6.25
N THR A 3 18.73 -52.44 7.20
CA THR A 3 18.24 -51.13 7.63
C THR A 3 18.61 -50.11 6.57
N ALA A 4 17.69 -49.78 5.69
CA ALA A 4 17.79 -48.60 4.83
C ALA A 4 17.46 -47.37 5.69
N ALA A 5 18.50 -46.82 6.35
CA ALA A 5 18.42 -45.51 6.99
C ALA A 5 18.15 -44.44 5.93
N SER A 6 17.00 -43.85 6.00
CA SER A 6 16.60 -42.72 5.14
C SER A 6 17.53 -41.53 5.41
N ASN A 7 18.47 -41.32 4.53
CA ASN A 7 19.31 -40.13 4.48
C ASN A 7 18.44 -38.94 3.98
N ARG A 8 17.60 -38.37 4.84
CA ARG A 8 17.02 -37.04 4.62
C ARG A 8 18.15 -36.04 4.83
N SER A 9 18.93 -35.80 3.75
CA SER A 9 19.84 -34.69 3.68
C SER A 9 19.06 -33.43 4.08
N SER A 10 19.45 -32.83 5.20
CA SER A 10 19.02 -31.49 5.63
C SER A 10 19.50 -30.48 4.59
N VAL A 11 18.71 -30.31 3.56
CA VAL A 11 18.88 -29.14 2.65
C VAL A 11 18.62 -27.94 3.53
N GLY A 12 19.68 -27.27 3.96
CA GLY A 12 19.60 -26.06 4.77
C GLY A 12 18.67 -25.08 4.08
N GLU A 13 17.76 -24.49 4.87
CA GLU A 13 16.80 -23.52 4.32
C GLU A 13 17.54 -22.42 3.53
N PRO A 14 17.08 -22.09 2.30
CA PRO A 14 17.76 -21.13 1.44
C PRO A 14 17.91 -19.77 2.16
N ARG A 15 19.11 -19.19 2.08
CA ARG A 15 19.36 -17.84 2.61
C ARG A 15 18.47 -16.83 1.90
N PHE A 16 18.05 -15.76 2.56
CA PHE A 16 17.17 -14.73 1.98
C PHE A 16 17.71 -14.17 0.67
N ARG A 17 19.04 -14.04 0.56
CA ARG A 17 19.72 -13.63 -0.70
C ARG A 17 19.43 -14.61 -1.85
N ASP A 18 19.35 -15.90 -1.57
CA ASP A 18 19.06 -16.90 -2.59
C ASP A 18 17.59 -16.83 -3.00
N VAL A 19 16.69 -16.53 -2.06
CA VAL A 19 15.27 -16.26 -2.34
C VAL A 19 15.12 -15.06 -3.26
N LEU A 20 15.83 -13.95 -2.99
CA LEU A 20 15.82 -12.75 -3.85
C LEU A 20 16.35 -13.06 -5.26
N ARG A 21 17.44 -13.80 -5.39
CA ARG A 21 18.00 -14.20 -6.69
C ARG A 21 17.10 -15.15 -7.46
N GLY A 22 16.32 -15.95 -6.74
CA GLY A 22 15.34 -16.87 -7.32
C GLY A 22 14.00 -16.22 -7.68
N LEU A 23 13.82 -14.90 -7.50
CA LEU A 23 12.59 -14.23 -7.89
C LEU A 23 12.45 -14.17 -9.42
N PRO A 24 11.25 -14.47 -9.94
CA PRO A 24 10.98 -14.37 -11.39
C PRO A 24 11.24 -12.95 -11.91
N HIS A 25 11.69 -12.85 -13.15
CA HIS A 25 11.95 -11.56 -13.82
C HIS A 25 10.73 -10.63 -13.84
N ARG A 26 9.51 -11.17 -13.84
CA ARG A 26 8.25 -10.39 -13.74
C ARG A 26 8.18 -9.53 -12.48
N VAL A 27 8.71 -10.02 -11.36
CA VAL A 27 8.75 -9.26 -10.09
C VAL A 27 9.64 -8.04 -10.25
N TRP A 28 10.81 -8.19 -10.87
CA TRP A 28 11.76 -7.10 -11.11
C TRP A 28 11.23 -6.06 -12.10
N ILE A 29 10.57 -6.51 -13.18
CA ILE A 29 9.93 -5.63 -14.16
C ILE A 29 8.86 -4.77 -13.52
N ILE A 30 7.96 -5.37 -12.75
CA ILE A 30 6.88 -4.66 -12.06
C ILE A 30 7.45 -3.69 -11.02
N SER A 31 8.46 -4.10 -10.26
CA SER A 31 9.07 -3.26 -9.22
C SER A 31 9.82 -2.06 -9.84
N LEU A 32 10.58 -2.27 -10.91
CA LEU A 32 11.25 -1.19 -11.63
C LEU A 32 10.24 -0.22 -12.26
N GLY A 33 9.20 -0.74 -12.89
CA GLY A 33 8.12 0.07 -13.43
C GLY A 33 7.41 0.90 -12.35
N ASN A 34 7.16 0.31 -11.17
CA ASN A 34 6.60 1.05 -10.03
C ASN A 34 7.57 2.11 -9.46
N LEU A 35 8.88 1.88 -9.49
CA LEU A 35 9.87 2.91 -9.13
C LEU A 35 9.71 4.14 -10.03
N ILE A 36 9.68 3.93 -11.35
CA ILE A 36 9.52 5.02 -12.34
C ILE A 36 8.20 5.75 -12.12
N LEU A 37 7.11 5.00 -11.93
CA LEU A 37 5.78 5.54 -11.68
C LEU A 37 5.75 6.40 -10.40
N GLN A 38 6.34 5.93 -9.32
CA GLN A 38 6.37 6.68 -8.05
C GLN A 38 7.32 7.89 -8.10
N ALA A 39 8.41 7.80 -8.85
CA ALA A 39 9.31 8.92 -9.08
C ALA A 39 8.65 10.06 -9.90
N GLY A 40 7.64 9.72 -10.71
CA GLY A 40 6.85 10.67 -11.47
C GLY A 40 5.49 11.02 -10.85
N SER A 41 5.16 10.57 -9.63
CA SER A 41 3.84 10.81 -9.01
C SER A 41 3.81 12.14 -8.26
N PHE A 42 3.47 13.21 -8.96
CA PHE A 42 3.54 14.58 -8.46
C PHE A 42 2.18 15.16 -8.07
N LEU A 43 1.12 14.79 -8.78
CA LEU A 43 -0.22 15.40 -8.65
C LEU A 43 -0.73 15.46 -7.20
N PRO A 44 -0.66 14.40 -6.38
CA PRO A 44 -1.20 14.44 -5.03
C PRO A 44 -0.52 15.47 -4.11
N VAL A 45 0.75 15.77 -4.38
CA VAL A 45 1.57 16.69 -3.58
C VAL A 45 1.40 18.13 -4.07
N PHE A 46 1.43 18.34 -5.39
CA PHE A 46 1.52 19.67 -5.97
C PHE A 46 0.19 20.27 -6.43
N ILE A 47 -0.91 19.50 -6.45
CA ILE A 47 -2.22 20.00 -6.90
C ILE A 47 -2.73 21.18 -6.06
N VAL A 48 -2.46 21.18 -4.76
CA VAL A 48 -2.86 22.27 -3.86
C VAL A 48 -2.11 23.54 -4.23
N LEU A 49 -0.79 23.47 -4.39
CA LEU A 49 0.07 24.60 -4.76
C LEU A 49 -0.32 25.14 -6.14
N TYR A 50 -0.55 24.26 -7.10
CA TYR A 50 -1.02 24.61 -8.43
C TYR A 50 -2.35 25.37 -8.41
N LEU A 51 -3.32 24.94 -7.60
CA LEU A 51 -4.62 25.59 -7.48
C LEU A 51 -4.53 26.94 -6.77
N THR A 52 -3.71 27.05 -5.72
CA THR A 52 -3.52 28.31 -5.00
C THR A 52 -2.80 29.35 -5.86
N GLU A 53 -1.83 28.97 -6.68
CA GLU A 53 -1.17 29.86 -7.65
C GLU A 53 -2.16 30.39 -8.71
N ARG A 54 -3.16 29.59 -9.08
CA ARG A 54 -4.26 30.03 -9.96
C ARG A 54 -5.34 30.84 -9.25
N GLY A 55 -5.13 31.23 -8.00
CA GLY A 55 -6.05 32.08 -7.23
C GLY A 55 -7.23 31.32 -6.60
N HIS A 56 -7.23 29.99 -6.60
CA HIS A 56 -8.26 29.22 -5.90
C HIS A 56 -7.98 29.15 -4.40
N SER A 57 -9.02 29.14 -3.59
CA SER A 57 -8.90 29.03 -2.13
C SER A 57 -8.43 27.63 -1.70
N ALA A 58 -7.83 27.54 -0.51
CA ALA A 58 -7.47 26.26 0.10
C ALA A 58 -8.69 25.32 0.27
N GLY A 59 -9.88 25.88 0.52
CA GLY A 59 -11.12 25.10 0.56
C GLY A 59 -11.47 24.47 -0.78
N ALA A 60 -11.26 25.18 -1.90
CA ALA A 60 -11.46 24.65 -3.25
C ALA A 60 -10.47 23.50 -3.53
N ALA A 61 -9.20 23.65 -3.15
CA ALA A 61 -8.22 22.57 -3.25
C ALA A 61 -8.60 21.34 -2.40
N GLY A 62 -9.17 21.57 -1.22
CA GLY A 62 -9.72 20.52 -0.36
C GLY A 62 -10.84 19.71 -1.03
N ILE A 63 -11.76 20.37 -1.75
CA ILE A 63 -12.82 19.68 -2.51
C ILE A 63 -12.23 18.79 -3.61
N VAL A 64 -11.22 19.30 -4.35
CA VAL A 64 -10.52 18.52 -5.38
C VAL A 64 -9.87 17.26 -4.79
N LEU A 65 -9.17 17.42 -3.66
CA LEU A 65 -8.54 16.28 -2.97
C LEU A 65 -9.54 15.28 -2.40
N ALA A 66 -10.67 15.76 -1.85
CA ALA A 66 -11.74 14.89 -1.37
C ALA A 66 -12.33 14.05 -2.50
N GLY A 67 -12.60 14.66 -3.65
CA GLY A 67 -13.07 13.95 -4.85
C GLY A 67 -12.06 12.88 -5.31
N ALA A 68 -10.77 13.21 -5.34
CA ALA A 68 -9.72 12.24 -5.65
C ALA A 68 -9.66 11.11 -4.62
N GLY A 69 -9.81 11.41 -3.33
CA GLY A 69 -9.82 10.44 -2.24
C GLY A 69 -10.93 9.40 -2.37
N LEU A 70 -12.16 9.87 -2.60
CA LEU A 70 -13.31 9.00 -2.88
C LEU A 70 -13.08 8.15 -4.13
N GLY A 71 -12.57 8.78 -5.20
CA GLY A 71 -12.20 8.10 -6.43
C GLY A 71 -11.20 6.96 -6.18
N ARG A 72 -10.20 7.16 -5.32
CA ARG A 72 -9.22 6.11 -4.98
C ARG A 72 -9.84 4.88 -4.33
N VAL A 73 -10.82 5.06 -3.44
CA VAL A 73 -11.53 3.92 -2.82
C VAL A 73 -12.26 3.13 -3.90
N LEU A 74 -13.05 3.80 -4.75
CA LEU A 74 -13.77 3.18 -5.84
C LEU A 74 -12.82 2.49 -6.84
N GLY A 75 -11.72 3.15 -7.20
CA GLY A 75 -10.72 2.62 -8.12
C GLY A 75 -10.06 1.33 -7.65
N ASN A 76 -9.79 1.17 -6.35
CA ASN A 76 -9.29 -0.09 -5.79
C ASN A 76 -10.30 -1.23 -5.96
N VAL A 77 -11.58 -0.98 -5.66
CA VAL A 77 -12.64 -1.99 -5.80
C VAL A 77 -12.86 -2.36 -7.27
N ILE A 78 -13.04 -1.36 -8.14
CA ILE A 78 -13.20 -1.57 -9.59
C ILE A 78 -11.98 -2.31 -10.17
N GLY A 79 -10.77 -1.90 -9.78
CA GLY A 79 -9.53 -2.52 -10.22
C GLY A 79 -9.41 -3.97 -9.80
N GLY A 80 -9.89 -4.33 -8.62
CA GLY A 80 -9.95 -5.71 -8.15
C GLY A 80 -10.82 -6.58 -9.05
N TYR A 81 -12.02 -6.09 -9.39
CA TYR A 81 -12.92 -6.78 -10.30
C TYR A 81 -12.33 -6.90 -11.71
N LEU A 82 -11.85 -5.80 -12.28
CA LEU A 82 -11.25 -5.79 -13.62
C LEU A 82 -10.00 -6.70 -13.70
N ALA A 83 -9.20 -6.73 -12.64
CA ALA A 83 -8.05 -7.63 -12.60
C ALA A 83 -8.44 -9.11 -12.68
N ASP A 84 -9.56 -9.50 -12.07
CA ASP A 84 -10.02 -10.88 -12.09
C ASP A 84 -10.78 -11.23 -13.39
N THR A 85 -11.50 -10.29 -14.01
CA THR A 85 -12.35 -10.52 -15.18
C THR A 85 -11.68 -10.19 -16.51
N LEU A 86 -11.11 -8.99 -16.65
CA LEU A 86 -10.44 -8.53 -17.86
C LEU A 86 -9.00 -9.08 -17.97
N GLY A 87 -8.42 -9.45 -16.82
CA GLY A 87 -7.04 -9.90 -16.71
C GLY A 87 -6.06 -8.81 -16.27
N ARG A 88 -4.88 -9.22 -15.80
CA ARG A 88 -3.92 -8.34 -15.10
C ARG A 88 -3.35 -7.25 -16.02
N ARG A 89 -2.83 -7.66 -17.19
CA ARG A 89 -2.18 -6.75 -18.15
C ARG A 89 -3.14 -5.72 -18.75
N PRO A 90 -4.31 -6.08 -19.31
CA PRO A 90 -5.27 -5.11 -19.82
C PRO A 90 -5.72 -4.10 -18.74
N THR A 91 -5.94 -4.56 -17.51
CA THR A 91 -6.35 -3.71 -16.38
C THR A 91 -5.27 -2.67 -16.04
N ILE A 92 -3.98 -3.08 -16.00
CA ILE A 92 -2.87 -2.15 -15.76
C ILE A 92 -2.79 -1.13 -16.90
N LEU A 93 -2.83 -1.59 -18.16
CA LEU A 93 -2.73 -0.69 -19.32
C LEU A 93 -3.90 0.31 -19.38
N LEU A 94 -5.13 -0.15 -19.18
CA LEU A 94 -6.31 0.70 -19.11
C LEU A 94 -6.11 1.80 -18.04
N SER A 95 -5.72 1.41 -16.84
CA SER A 95 -5.49 2.33 -15.73
C SER A 95 -4.44 3.40 -16.07
N VAL A 96 -3.24 2.97 -16.48
CA VAL A 96 -2.13 3.92 -16.65
C VAL A 96 -2.28 4.82 -17.87
N VAL A 97 -2.83 4.31 -18.98
CA VAL A 97 -3.07 5.12 -20.19
C VAL A 97 -4.14 6.18 -19.93
N THR A 98 -5.25 5.76 -19.30
CA THR A 98 -6.34 6.70 -18.99
C THR A 98 -5.90 7.75 -17.96
N THR A 99 -5.19 7.30 -16.89
CA THR A 99 -4.64 8.23 -15.88
C THR A 99 -3.67 9.21 -16.53
N SER A 100 -2.76 8.74 -17.39
CA SER A 100 -1.81 9.59 -18.10
C SER A 100 -2.52 10.69 -18.93
N GLY A 101 -3.51 10.31 -19.73
CA GLY A 101 -4.27 11.26 -20.55
C GLY A 101 -5.00 12.30 -19.70
N LEU A 102 -5.66 11.86 -18.62
CA LEU A 102 -6.35 12.76 -17.69
C LEU A 102 -5.38 13.69 -16.96
N THR A 103 -4.23 13.17 -16.50
CA THR A 103 -3.19 13.98 -15.83
C THR A 103 -2.61 15.04 -16.78
N ALA A 104 -2.31 14.66 -18.03
CA ALA A 104 -1.84 15.59 -19.04
C ALA A 104 -2.87 16.69 -19.37
N LEU A 105 -4.17 16.43 -19.18
CA LEU A 105 -5.25 17.38 -19.42
C LEU A 105 -5.37 18.44 -18.32
N VAL A 106 -5.01 18.11 -17.06
CA VAL A 106 -5.22 19.00 -15.89
C VAL A 106 -4.73 20.43 -16.10
N PRO A 107 -3.50 20.70 -16.60
CA PRO A 107 -2.99 22.07 -16.74
C PRO A 107 -3.75 22.93 -17.75
N PHE A 108 -4.50 22.33 -18.65
CA PHE A 108 -5.26 23.01 -19.69
C PHE A 108 -6.72 23.28 -19.31
N LEU A 109 -7.15 22.85 -18.11
CA LEU A 109 -8.51 23.09 -17.63
C LEU A 109 -8.65 24.53 -17.10
N GLY A 110 -9.65 25.25 -17.61
CA GLY A 110 -9.91 26.65 -17.25
C GLY A 110 -10.87 26.84 -16.08
N SER A 111 -11.58 25.81 -15.62
CA SER A 111 -12.60 25.95 -14.57
C SER A 111 -12.40 24.96 -13.42
N LEU A 112 -12.67 25.42 -12.20
CA LEU A 112 -12.57 24.57 -11.00
C LEU A 112 -13.47 23.32 -11.08
N PRO A 113 -14.76 23.40 -11.50
CA PRO A 113 -15.58 22.20 -11.64
C PRO A 113 -14.99 21.15 -12.59
N ALA A 114 -14.40 21.58 -13.71
CA ALA A 114 -13.72 20.66 -14.63
C ALA A 114 -12.50 19.98 -13.96
N ILE A 115 -11.72 20.73 -13.19
CA ILE A 115 -10.60 20.18 -12.41
C ILE A 115 -11.09 19.17 -11.37
N VAL A 116 -12.15 19.47 -10.62
CA VAL A 116 -12.75 18.54 -9.64
C VAL A 116 -13.15 17.22 -10.31
N VAL A 117 -13.85 17.29 -11.44
CA VAL A 117 -14.31 16.12 -12.18
C VAL A 117 -13.13 15.30 -12.71
N VAL A 118 -12.17 15.95 -13.38
CA VAL A 118 -11.00 15.26 -13.96
C VAL A 118 -10.12 14.66 -12.88
N VAL A 119 -9.80 15.38 -11.80
CA VAL A 119 -8.97 14.88 -10.71
C VAL A 119 -9.70 13.79 -9.91
N GLY A 120 -11.03 13.87 -9.78
CA GLY A 120 -11.84 12.78 -9.24
C GLY A 120 -11.72 11.50 -10.08
N HIS A 121 -11.78 11.61 -11.41
CA HIS A 121 -11.56 10.46 -12.31
C HIS A 121 -10.11 9.94 -12.27
N ILE A 122 -9.12 10.83 -12.16
CA ILE A 122 -7.73 10.44 -11.91
C ILE A 122 -7.66 9.62 -10.61
N GLY A 123 -8.36 10.03 -9.57
CA GLY A 123 -8.47 9.28 -8.32
C GLY A 123 -8.92 7.83 -8.56
N VAL A 124 -9.98 7.63 -9.35
CA VAL A 124 -10.48 6.29 -9.71
C VAL A 124 -9.44 5.53 -10.54
N MET A 125 -9.06 6.10 -11.68
CA MET A 125 -8.22 5.40 -12.68
C MET A 125 -6.83 5.06 -12.14
N SER A 126 -6.23 5.94 -11.33
CA SER A 126 -4.90 5.75 -10.75
C SER A 126 -4.80 4.62 -9.73
N GLN A 127 -5.89 4.08 -9.23
CA GLN A 127 -5.88 2.98 -8.27
C GLN A 127 -6.20 1.61 -8.91
N ILE A 128 -6.82 1.62 -10.09
CA ILE A 128 -7.24 0.39 -10.80
C ILE A 128 -6.06 -0.57 -11.04
N TYR A 129 -4.85 -0.07 -11.33
CA TYR A 129 -3.69 -0.92 -11.60
C TYR A 129 -3.16 -1.67 -10.37
N ARG A 130 -3.37 -1.13 -9.15
CA ARG A 130 -2.74 -1.65 -7.92
C ARG A 130 -3.12 -3.10 -7.60
N PRO A 131 -4.42 -3.46 -7.57
CA PRO A 131 -4.83 -4.86 -7.38
C PRO A 131 -4.28 -5.80 -8.47
N ALA A 132 -4.22 -5.32 -9.72
CA ALA A 132 -3.68 -6.10 -10.82
C ALA A 132 -2.16 -6.35 -10.68
N VAL A 133 -1.39 -5.34 -10.27
CA VAL A 133 0.05 -5.48 -9.95
C VAL A 133 0.25 -6.47 -8.80
N ALA A 134 -0.51 -6.34 -7.72
CA ALA A 134 -0.42 -7.26 -6.59
C ALA A 134 -0.75 -8.71 -7.02
N ALA A 135 -1.77 -8.88 -7.87
CA ALA A 135 -2.12 -10.19 -8.42
C ALA A 135 -1.00 -10.79 -9.29
N VAL A 136 -0.34 -9.99 -10.14
CA VAL A 136 0.83 -10.44 -10.91
C VAL A 136 1.94 -10.94 -9.99
N LEU A 137 2.23 -10.23 -8.90
CA LEU A 137 3.25 -10.65 -7.93
C LEU A 137 2.88 -11.98 -7.26
N VAL A 138 1.64 -12.10 -6.77
CA VAL A 138 1.14 -13.33 -6.12
C VAL A 138 1.22 -14.53 -7.06
N GLU A 139 0.81 -14.36 -8.31
CA GLU A 139 0.80 -15.43 -9.32
C GLU A 139 2.19 -15.78 -9.86
N SER A 140 3.15 -14.86 -9.74
CA SER A 140 4.52 -15.06 -10.22
C SER A 140 5.36 -15.91 -9.28
N VAL A 141 4.94 -16.12 -8.03
CA VAL A 141 5.73 -16.79 -7.00
C VAL A 141 4.94 -17.93 -6.35
N THR A 142 5.63 -19.02 -5.99
CA THR A 142 4.97 -20.23 -5.50
C THR A 142 5.05 -20.40 -3.98
N THR A 143 6.10 -19.86 -3.36
CA THR A 143 6.33 -20.07 -1.92
C THR A 143 5.97 -18.85 -1.10
N PRO A 144 5.51 -18.99 0.17
CA PRO A 144 5.23 -17.86 1.05
C PRO A 144 6.44 -16.92 1.21
N ARG A 145 7.65 -17.45 1.28
CA ARG A 145 8.89 -16.66 1.38
C ARG A 145 9.14 -15.82 0.14
N GLN A 146 8.94 -16.38 -1.05
CA GLN A 146 9.03 -15.60 -2.29
C GLN A 146 7.98 -14.51 -2.36
N ARG A 147 6.76 -14.73 -1.83
CA ARG A 147 5.73 -13.68 -1.76
C ARG A 147 6.17 -12.51 -0.89
N VAL A 148 6.67 -12.80 0.31
CA VAL A 148 7.21 -11.75 1.19
C VAL A 148 8.34 -10.98 0.52
N ALA A 149 9.28 -11.69 -0.12
CA ALA A 149 10.40 -11.07 -0.83
C ALA A 149 9.93 -10.23 -2.02
N ALA A 150 8.97 -10.70 -2.81
CA ALA A 150 8.43 -10.00 -3.97
C ALA A 150 7.75 -8.69 -3.58
N PHE A 151 6.90 -8.70 -2.55
CA PHE A 151 6.28 -7.47 -2.03
C PHE A 151 7.29 -6.54 -1.35
N GLY A 152 8.31 -7.10 -0.68
CA GLY A 152 9.43 -6.33 -0.13
C GLY A 152 10.21 -5.57 -1.22
N VAL A 153 10.53 -6.22 -2.33
CA VAL A 153 11.21 -5.58 -3.48
C VAL A 153 10.32 -4.51 -4.11
N LEU A 154 9.02 -4.79 -4.29
CA LEU A 154 8.07 -3.79 -4.80
C LEU A 154 8.03 -2.56 -3.89
N ARG A 155 7.89 -2.75 -2.58
CA ARG A 155 7.86 -1.66 -1.61
C ARG A 155 9.15 -0.85 -1.59
N PHE A 156 10.30 -1.52 -1.61
CA PHE A 156 11.60 -0.86 -1.67
C PHE A 156 11.70 0.03 -2.91
N ALA A 157 11.29 -0.47 -4.07
CA ALA A 157 11.24 0.29 -5.31
C ALA A 157 10.29 1.49 -5.22
N GLN A 158 9.10 1.32 -4.61
CA GLN A 158 8.15 2.41 -4.38
C GLN A 158 8.71 3.49 -3.47
N ASN A 159 9.38 3.13 -2.37
CA ASN A 159 9.97 4.09 -1.42
C ASN A 159 11.10 4.89 -2.07
N ILE A 160 11.98 4.25 -2.84
CA ILE A 160 13.00 4.96 -3.64
C ILE A 160 12.33 5.90 -4.63
N GLY A 161 11.33 5.42 -5.36
CA GLY A 161 10.58 6.23 -6.32
C GLY A 161 9.95 7.46 -5.68
N MET A 162 9.27 7.30 -4.54
CA MET A 162 8.67 8.42 -3.79
C MET A 162 9.72 9.45 -3.33
N SER A 163 10.86 8.99 -2.83
CA SER A 163 11.96 9.88 -2.41
C SER A 163 12.52 10.68 -3.58
N LEU A 164 12.75 10.03 -4.71
CA LEU A 164 13.19 10.70 -5.94
C LEU A 164 12.10 11.65 -6.46
N GLY A 165 10.83 11.23 -6.41
CA GLY A 165 9.69 12.01 -6.85
C GLY A 165 9.52 13.31 -6.07
N GLY A 166 9.74 13.31 -4.76
CA GLY A 166 9.72 14.52 -3.95
C GLY A 166 10.75 15.56 -4.41
N VAL A 167 11.99 15.11 -4.64
CA VAL A 167 13.08 15.99 -5.12
C VAL A 167 12.84 16.46 -6.55
N LEU A 168 12.55 15.54 -7.47
CA LEU A 168 12.32 15.86 -8.90
C LEU A 168 11.09 16.74 -9.05
N GLY A 169 10.01 16.44 -8.33
CA GLY A 169 8.78 17.21 -8.36
C GLY A 169 8.98 18.65 -7.91
N GLY A 170 9.74 18.86 -6.82
CA GLY A 170 10.08 20.22 -6.35
C GLY A 170 10.86 21.03 -7.39
N VAL A 171 11.88 20.41 -8.02
CA VAL A 171 12.68 21.06 -9.07
C VAL A 171 11.80 21.37 -10.30
N VAL A 172 10.99 20.43 -10.76
CA VAL A 172 10.13 20.65 -11.95
C VAL A 172 9.04 21.67 -11.64
N ALA A 173 8.41 21.63 -10.46
CA ALA A 173 7.38 22.57 -10.04
C ALA A 173 7.89 24.02 -10.01
N SER A 174 9.13 24.23 -9.57
CA SER A 174 9.75 25.58 -9.56
C SER A 174 9.98 26.18 -10.96
N ILE A 175 9.95 25.33 -12.01
CA ILE A 175 10.10 25.75 -13.41
C ILE A 175 8.76 25.85 -14.10
N SER A 176 7.90 24.82 -13.98
CA SER A 176 6.62 24.75 -14.69
C SER A 176 5.69 23.68 -14.13
N TYR A 177 4.51 24.05 -13.66
CA TYR A 177 3.45 23.10 -13.32
C TYR A 177 2.96 22.29 -14.54
N VAL A 178 2.93 22.90 -15.74
CA VAL A 178 2.60 22.17 -16.96
C VAL A 178 3.61 21.05 -17.18
N GLY A 179 4.91 21.37 -17.05
CA GLY A 179 5.99 20.37 -17.11
C GLY A 179 5.85 19.26 -16.07
N LEU A 180 5.40 19.61 -14.85
CA LEU A 180 5.15 18.66 -13.78
C LEU A 180 4.08 17.62 -14.16
N PHE A 181 2.90 18.07 -14.61
CA PHE A 181 1.79 17.18 -14.99
C PHE A 181 2.12 16.34 -16.25
N LEU A 182 2.81 16.93 -17.23
CA LEU A 182 3.26 16.20 -18.42
C LEU A 182 4.36 15.18 -18.07
N GLY A 183 5.25 15.50 -17.13
CA GLY A 183 6.26 14.59 -16.62
C GLY A 183 5.63 13.37 -15.90
N GLU A 184 4.60 13.60 -15.08
CA GLU A 184 3.84 12.51 -14.45
C GLU A 184 3.13 11.65 -15.52
N ALA A 185 2.48 12.28 -16.48
CA ALA A 185 1.83 11.58 -17.59
C ALA A 185 2.84 10.72 -18.39
N ALA A 186 4.04 11.24 -18.66
CA ALA A 186 5.11 10.50 -19.32
C ALA A 186 5.59 9.30 -18.47
N ALA A 187 5.79 9.46 -17.17
CA ALA A 187 6.18 8.37 -16.28
C ALA A 187 5.13 7.23 -16.26
N LEU A 188 3.83 7.58 -16.25
CA LEU A 188 2.73 6.64 -16.40
C LEU A 188 2.80 5.89 -17.71
N LEU A 189 3.03 6.57 -18.86
CA LEU A 189 3.17 5.93 -20.16
C LEU A 189 4.38 5.01 -20.22
N VAL A 190 5.53 5.42 -19.67
CA VAL A 190 6.73 4.57 -19.59
C VAL A 190 6.41 3.28 -18.82
N PHE A 191 5.73 3.37 -17.68
CA PHE A 191 5.26 2.18 -16.96
C PHE A 191 4.31 1.33 -17.82
N GLY A 192 3.37 1.95 -18.52
CA GLY A 192 2.47 1.26 -19.45
C GLY A 192 3.22 0.53 -20.56
N VAL A 193 4.23 1.15 -21.15
CA VAL A 193 5.10 0.54 -22.17
C VAL A 193 5.87 -0.65 -21.58
N VAL A 194 6.48 -0.48 -20.40
CA VAL A 194 7.20 -1.56 -19.71
C VAL A 194 6.28 -2.76 -19.45
N VAL A 195 5.08 -2.53 -18.95
CA VAL A 195 4.08 -3.58 -18.74
C VAL A 195 3.62 -4.18 -20.08
N GLY A 196 3.36 -3.34 -21.07
CA GLY A 196 2.88 -3.74 -22.37
C GLY A 196 3.87 -4.63 -23.15
N LEU A 197 5.16 -4.34 -23.08
CA LEU A 197 6.19 -5.06 -23.81
C LEU A 197 6.71 -6.28 -23.04
N LEU A 198 6.91 -6.16 -21.73
CA LEU A 198 7.64 -7.15 -20.94
C LEU A 198 6.73 -8.12 -20.17
N LEU A 199 5.52 -7.71 -19.82
CA LEU A 199 4.51 -8.65 -19.33
C LEU A 199 3.83 -9.29 -20.54
N ARG A 200 4.42 -10.36 -21.05
CA ARG A 200 3.69 -11.22 -22.00
C ARG A 200 2.38 -11.65 -21.38
N SER A 201 1.30 -11.58 -22.14
CA SER A 201 0.02 -12.21 -21.78
C SER A 201 0.27 -13.70 -21.58
N GLY A 202 0.62 -14.07 -20.36
CA GLY A 202 0.40 -15.41 -19.91
C GLY A 202 -1.11 -15.50 -19.68
N SER A 203 -1.85 -15.66 -20.76
CA SER A 203 -3.22 -16.14 -20.67
C SER A 203 -3.09 -17.49 -19.99
N ARG A 204 -3.36 -17.55 -18.68
CA ARG A 204 -3.82 -18.81 -18.12
C ARG A 204 -4.93 -19.25 -19.06
N PRO A 205 -4.91 -20.48 -19.62
CA PRO A 205 -6.04 -20.93 -20.42
C PRO A 205 -7.29 -20.61 -19.62
N ARG A 206 -8.19 -19.81 -20.19
CA ARG A 206 -9.47 -19.48 -19.59
C ARG A 206 -10.16 -20.82 -19.38
N THR A 207 -10.42 -21.16 -18.15
CA THR A 207 -11.19 -22.36 -17.83
C THR A 207 -12.67 -22.00 -17.95
N GLU A 208 -13.53 -22.99 -18.22
CA GLU A 208 -14.99 -22.80 -18.21
C GLU A 208 -15.49 -22.12 -16.92
N ARG A 209 -14.75 -22.27 -15.82
CA ARG A 209 -14.97 -21.56 -14.58
C ARG A 209 -14.68 -20.06 -14.66
N ASP A 210 -13.64 -19.65 -15.40
CA ASP A 210 -13.30 -18.24 -15.61
C ASP A 210 -14.35 -17.54 -16.48
N ASP A 211 -15.00 -18.29 -17.40
CA ASP A 211 -16.09 -17.79 -18.23
C ASP A 211 -17.42 -17.72 -17.43
N ALA A 212 -17.66 -18.64 -16.52
CA ALA A 212 -18.80 -18.59 -15.61
C ALA A 212 -18.65 -17.45 -14.59
N ASP A 213 -17.44 -17.21 -14.07
CA ASP A 213 -17.14 -16.10 -13.14
C ASP A 213 -17.18 -14.72 -13.84
N ALA A 214 -16.89 -14.66 -15.16
CA ALA A 214 -17.03 -13.45 -15.97
C ALA A 214 -18.49 -13.09 -16.28
N GLN A 215 -19.38 -14.08 -16.26
CA GLN A 215 -20.84 -13.91 -16.42
C GLN A 215 -21.56 -13.76 -15.08
N ALA A 216 -20.91 -14.07 -13.96
CA ALA A 216 -21.46 -13.89 -12.63
C ALA A 216 -21.57 -12.39 -12.28
N ASP A 217 -22.65 -12.04 -11.57
CA ASP A 217 -22.85 -10.69 -11.04
C ASP A 217 -21.59 -10.21 -10.29
N PRO A 218 -20.98 -9.08 -10.69
CA PRO A 218 -19.82 -8.53 -10.00
C PRO A 218 -20.04 -8.39 -8.49
N ALA A 219 -21.26 -8.02 -8.09
CA ALA A 219 -21.64 -7.87 -6.69
C ALA A 219 -21.63 -9.20 -5.92
N ALA A 220 -21.92 -10.33 -6.58
CA ALA A 220 -21.92 -11.64 -5.93
C ALA A 220 -20.55 -12.03 -5.39
N GLY A 221 -19.49 -11.79 -6.17
CA GLY A 221 -18.12 -12.08 -5.75
C GLY A 221 -17.66 -11.21 -4.57
N TYR A 222 -18.02 -9.92 -4.54
CA TYR A 222 -17.72 -9.05 -3.40
C TYR A 222 -18.57 -9.39 -2.18
N ARG A 223 -19.85 -9.75 -2.37
CA ARG A 223 -20.71 -10.23 -1.29
C ARG A 223 -20.11 -11.48 -0.64
N GLN A 224 -19.67 -12.45 -1.45
CA GLN A 224 -18.99 -13.64 -0.97
C GLN A 224 -17.69 -13.28 -0.18
N ALA A 225 -16.85 -12.39 -0.70
CA ALA A 225 -15.64 -11.93 -0.01
C ALA A 225 -15.98 -11.27 1.34
N LEU A 226 -16.99 -10.42 1.39
CA LEU A 226 -17.41 -9.70 2.61
C LEU A 226 -18.15 -10.60 3.61
N THR A 227 -18.60 -11.81 3.23
CA THR A 227 -19.08 -12.81 4.18
C THR A 227 -17.95 -13.59 4.86
N ASP A 228 -16.73 -13.54 4.31
CA ASP A 228 -15.54 -14.12 4.95
C ASP A 228 -15.13 -13.28 6.17
N ARG A 229 -15.44 -13.80 7.35
CA ARG A 229 -15.12 -13.15 8.63
C ARG A 229 -13.62 -12.90 8.80
N THR A 230 -12.77 -13.74 8.19
CA THR A 230 -11.31 -13.57 8.27
C THR A 230 -10.87 -12.37 7.44
N LEU A 231 -11.39 -12.26 6.22
CA LEU A 231 -11.14 -11.09 5.39
C LEU A 231 -11.67 -9.81 6.04
N VAL A 232 -12.90 -9.81 6.55
CA VAL A 232 -13.49 -8.61 7.20
C VAL A 232 -12.64 -8.16 8.39
N ARG A 233 -12.16 -9.10 9.24
CA ARG A 233 -11.22 -8.78 10.34
C ARG A 233 -9.91 -8.18 9.80
N PHE A 234 -9.38 -8.75 8.72
CA PHE A 234 -8.16 -8.27 8.08
C PHE A 234 -8.34 -6.86 7.51
N LEU A 235 -9.46 -6.56 6.86
CA LEU A 235 -9.78 -5.23 6.34
C LEU A 235 -9.92 -4.21 7.48
N LEU A 236 -10.63 -4.56 8.56
CA LEU A 236 -10.79 -3.69 9.72
C LEU A 236 -9.45 -3.42 10.42
N MET A 237 -8.62 -4.46 10.59
CA MET A 237 -7.24 -4.33 11.07
C MET A 237 -6.45 -3.35 10.19
N THR A 238 -6.59 -3.45 8.88
CA THR A 238 -5.90 -2.57 7.91
C THR A 238 -6.37 -1.12 8.06
N VAL A 239 -7.67 -0.86 8.19
CA VAL A 239 -8.20 0.50 8.42
C VAL A 239 -7.58 1.10 9.69
N PHE A 240 -7.56 0.36 10.79
CA PHE A 240 -6.98 0.85 12.06
C PHE A 240 -5.48 1.08 11.94
N ALA A 241 -4.74 0.14 11.35
CA ALA A 241 -3.29 0.27 11.16
C ALA A 241 -2.94 1.50 10.30
N MET A 242 -3.71 1.75 9.23
CA MET A 242 -3.47 2.89 8.34
C MET A 242 -3.93 4.22 8.94
N PHE A 243 -4.99 4.23 9.76
CA PHE A 243 -5.38 5.38 10.56
C PHE A 243 -4.26 5.79 11.52
N ILE A 244 -3.66 4.80 12.21
CA ILE A 244 -2.54 5.02 13.13
C ILE A 244 -1.32 5.54 12.36
N TYR A 245 -0.95 4.86 11.27
CA TYR A 245 0.25 5.18 10.50
C TYR A 245 0.23 6.59 9.93
N ILE A 246 -0.90 7.06 9.41
CA ILE A 246 -0.99 8.39 8.80
C ILE A 246 -0.75 9.53 9.81
N GLN A 247 -0.90 9.27 11.11
CA GLN A 247 -0.62 10.26 12.15
C GLN A 247 0.86 10.64 12.22
N THR A 248 1.75 9.82 11.71
CA THR A 248 3.19 10.16 11.58
C THR A 248 3.43 11.38 10.70
N THR A 249 2.52 11.66 9.76
CA THR A 249 2.62 12.80 8.84
C THR A 249 1.62 13.91 9.13
N VAL A 250 0.61 13.65 9.97
CA VAL A 250 -0.47 14.63 10.26
C VAL A 250 -0.30 15.25 11.64
N THR A 251 -0.29 14.44 12.69
CA THR A 251 -0.32 14.94 14.06
C THR A 251 1.03 14.89 14.78
N LEU A 252 1.94 14.01 14.36
CA LEU A 252 3.29 13.99 14.91
C LEU A 252 4.04 15.32 14.68
N PRO A 253 4.03 15.97 13.50
CA PRO A 253 4.67 17.28 13.34
C PRO A 253 4.03 18.36 14.24
N LEU A 254 2.73 18.30 14.49
CA LEU A 254 2.05 19.21 15.42
C LEU A 254 2.58 19.01 16.86
N HIS A 255 2.67 17.75 17.29
CA HIS A 255 3.21 17.43 18.61
C HIS A 255 4.68 17.84 18.77
N VAL A 256 5.50 17.70 17.74
CA VAL A 256 6.89 18.17 17.75
C VAL A 256 6.95 19.67 18.01
N ASN A 257 6.08 20.47 17.38
CA ASN A 257 5.98 21.90 17.65
C ASN A 257 5.45 22.21 19.07
N ASP A 258 4.44 21.46 19.53
CA ASP A 258 3.84 21.66 20.87
C ASP A 258 4.83 21.41 22.02
N VAL A 259 5.82 20.53 21.82
CA VAL A 259 6.92 20.31 22.78
C VAL A 259 8.11 21.25 22.59
N GLY A 260 7.95 22.30 21.77
CA GLY A 260 8.96 23.35 21.57
C GLY A 260 10.12 22.98 20.64
N LEU A 261 9.97 21.95 19.84
CA LEU A 261 10.95 21.54 18.82
C LEU A 261 10.63 22.16 17.45
N SER A 262 11.64 22.25 16.60
CA SER A 262 11.53 22.88 15.29
C SER A 262 11.12 21.89 14.18
N GLU A 263 10.75 22.43 13.02
CA GLU A 263 10.51 21.64 11.80
C GLU A 263 11.79 20.86 11.37
N ARG A 264 12.97 21.37 11.67
CA ARG A 264 14.24 20.67 11.45
C ARG A 264 14.32 19.41 12.31
N ASP A 265 13.88 19.48 13.56
CA ASP A 265 13.89 18.33 14.47
C ASP A 265 12.91 17.25 13.99
N PHE A 266 11.72 17.65 13.51
CA PHE A 266 10.80 16.73 12.82
C PHE A 266 11.45 16.09 11.61
N GLY A 267 12.17 16.88 10.78
CA GLY A 267 12.93 16.36 9.65
C GLY A 267 13.99 15.33 10.05
N LEU A 268 14.69 15.54 11.16
CA LEU A 268 15.66 14.59 11.71
C LEU A 268 15.00 13.29 12.19
N LEU A 269 13.83 13.37 12.84
CA LEU A 269 13.05 12.20 13.25
C LEU A 269 12.58 11.37 12.05
N MET A 270 12.10 12.02 10.98
CA MET A 270 11.72 11.32 9.74
C MET A 270 12.95 10.78 8.99
N GLY A 271 14.07 11.47 9.05
CA GLY A 271 15.36 10.98 8.56
C GLY A 271 15.82 9.72 9.30
N LEU A 272 15.63 9.67 10.63
CA LEU A 272 15.89 8.48 11.45
C LEU A 272 14.99 7.30 11.00
N ASN A 273 13.67 7.52 10.84
CA ASN A 273 12.76 6.51 10.30
C ASN A 273 13.26 5.97 8.95
N GLY A 274 13.52 6.86 7.99
CA GLY A 274 13.99 6.48 6.66
C GLY A 274 15.31 5.69 6.69
N LEU A 275 16.29 6.11 7.52
CA LEU A 275 17.55 5.41 7.70
C LEU A 275 17.36 3.99 8.24
N LEU A 276 16.51 3.84 9.26
CA LEU A 276 16.19 2.53 9.85
C LEU A 276 15.54 1.61 8.82
N VAL A 277 14.59 2.12 8.05
CA VAL A 277 13.92 1.36 6.98
C VAL A 277 14.94 0.89 5.95
N VAL A 278 15.80 1.77 5.45
CA VAL A 278 16.83 1.40 4.45
C VAL A 278 17.79 0.34 4.99
N LEU A 279 18.22 0.46 6.24
CA LEU A 279 19.23 -0.45 6.82
C LEU A 279 18.62 -1.77 7.28
N LEU A 280 17.41 -1.75 7.84
CA LEU A 280 16.87 -2.87 8.62
C LEU A 280 15.68 -3.59 7.98
N GLU A 281 15.00 -3.01 6.97
CA GLU A 281 13.81 -3.65 6.38
C GLU A 281 14.08 -5.04 5.81
N LEU A 282 15.16 -5.21 5.04
CA LEU A 282 15.53 -6.51 4.47
C LEU A 282 15.96 -7.53 5.53
N PRO A 283 16.85 -7.20 6.50
CA PRO A 283 17.15 -8.07 7.62
C PRO A 283 15.92 -8.50 8.41
N ILE A 284 15.06 -7.56 8.80
CA ILE A 284 13.82 -7.85 9.53
C ILE A 284 12.91 -8.77 8.72
N THR A 285 12.67 -8.44 7.45
CA THR A 285 11.88 -9.26 6.52
C THR A 285 12.40 -10.70 6.46
N SER A 286 13.72 -10.88 6.43
CA SER A 286 14.34 -12.21 6.40
C SER A 286 14.01 -13.06 7.64
N VAL A 287 13.95 -12.43 8.80
CA VAL A 287 13.64 -13.09 10.08
C VAL A 287 12.15 -13.39 10.21
N ILE A 288 11.30 -12.38 9.94
CA ILE A 288 9.86 -12.51 10.16
C ILE A 288 9.16 -13.38 9.10
N SER A 289 9.74 -13.52 7.90
CA SER A 289 9.21 -14.39 6.84
C SER A 289 9.14 -15.88 7.25
N ARG A 290 9.82 -16.26 8.32
CA ARG A 290 9.81 -17.61 8.90
C ARG A 290 8.78 -17.78 10.02
N ARG A 291 8.15 -16.72 10.45
CA ARG A 291 7.21 -16.70 11.57
C ARG A 291 5.77 -16.75 11.06
N ARG A 292 4.85 -17.08 11.94
CA ARG A 292 3.41 -17.07 11.63
C ARG A 292 2.93 -15.64 11.43
N PRO A 293 2.31 -15.31 10.28
CA PRO A 293 1.95 -13.94 9.92
C PRO A 293 1.04 -13.25 10.94
N GLU A 294 0.11 -14.00 11.54
CA GLU A 294 -0.83 -13.48 12.53
C GLU A 294 -0.13 -12.91 13.77
N TYR A 295 0.92 -13.58 14.26
CA TYR A 295 1.70 -13.08 15.40
C TYR A 295 2.60 -11.90 15.01
N VAL A 296 3.20 -11.96 13.81
CA VAL A 296 4.02 -10.86 13.31
C VAL A 296 3.19 -9.60 13.15
N LEU A 297 2.00 -9.69 12.56
CA LEU A 297 1.07 -8.54 12.41
C LEU A 297 0.58 -8.03 13.76
N ALA A 298 0.32 -8.91 14.73
CA ALA A 298 -0.08 -8.50 16.08
C ALA A 298 1.03 -7.69 16.76
N VAL A 299 2.27 -8.18 16.76
CA VAL A 299 3.42 -7.46 17.32
C VAL A 299 3.68 -6.16 16.55
N ALA A 300 3.59 -6.19 15.23
CA ALA A 300 3.75 -5.01 14.38
C ALA A 300 2.77 -3.90 14.75
N ASN A 301 1.48 -4.24 14.86
CA ASN A 301 0.43 -3.27 15.20
C ASN A 301 0.54 -2.76 16.65
N LEU A 302 1.01 -3.61 17.58
CA LEU A 302 1.32 -3.18 18.95
C LEU A 302 2.50 -2.19 18.98
N LEU A 303 3.57 -2.47 18.24
CA LEU A 303 4.73 -1.58 18.19
C LEU A 303 4.39 -0.27 17.50
N THR A 304 3.63 -0.30 16.39
CA THR A 304 3.23 0.93 15.69
C THR A 304 2.26 1.76 16.53
N GLY A 305 1.19 1.14 17.02
CA GLY A 305 0.19 1.83 17.82
C GLY A 305 0.72 2.26 19.19
N GLY A 306 1.45 1.38 19.88
CA GLY A 306 2.07 1.67 21.18
C GLY A 306 3.19 2.72 21.07
N GLY A 307 4.07 2.60 20.05
CA GLY A 307 5.13 3.57 19.80
C GLY A 307 4.58 4.99 19.56
N LEU A 308 3.52 5.09 18.73
CA LEU A 308 2.86 6.38 18.49
C LEU A 308 2.04 6.85 19.71
N ALA A 309 1.39 5.96 20.45
CA ALA A 309 0.70 6.34 21.70
C ALA A 309 1.67 6.90 22.74
N LEU A 310 2.86 6.33 22.85
CA LEU A 310 3.91 6.83 23.76
C LEU A 310 4.40 8.23 23.37
N THR A 311 4.16 8.70 22.15
CA THR A 311 4.47 10.08 21.74
C THR A 311 3.78 11.11 22.64
N GLY A 312 2.57 10.83 23.11
CA GLY A 312 1.83 11.71 24.03
C GLY A 312 2.52 11.96 25.38
N PHE A 313 3.52 11.19 25.74
CA PHE A 313 4.30 11.34 26.97
C PHE A 313 5.69 11.93 26.72
N THR A 314 6.00 12.31 25.49
CA THR A 314 7.34 12.82 25.13
C THR A 314 7.43 14.32 25.39
N THR A 315 8.59 14.76 25.86
CA THR A 315 8.87 16.16 26.20
C THR A 315 10.11 16.72 25.50
N GLY A 316 10.72 15.92 24.61
CA GLY A 316 11.92 16.36 23.93
C GLY A 316 12.43 15.36 22.88
N MET A 317 13.48 15.76 22.17
CA MET A 317 14.02 15.05 21.00
C MET A 317 14.40 13.58 21.29
N GLY A 318 15.05 13.30 22.45
CA GLY A 318 15.49 11.95 22.79
C GLY A 318 14.33 10.97 23.00
N THR A 319 13.28 11.40 23.70
CA THR A 319 12.08 10.58 23.94
C THR A 319 11.29 10.39 22.65
N LEU A 320 11.18 11.41 21.79
CA LEU A 320 10.58 11.31 20.46
C LEU A 320 11.37 10.34 19.55
N ALA A 321 12.70 10.41 19.55
CA ALA A 321 13.52 9.48 18.78
C ALA A 321 13.29 8.02 19.22
N LEU A 322 13.10 7.77 20.52
CA LEU A 322 12.78 6.44 21.03
C LEU A 322 11.39 5.96 20.55
N THR A 323 10.37 6.82 20.53
CA THR A 323 9.06 6.46 19.99
C THR A 323 9.13 6.18 18.49
N VAL A 324 9.92 6.98 17.74
CA VAL A 324 10.19 6.73 16.31
C VAL A 324 10.84 5.36 16.09
N LEU A 325 11.83 4.98 16.88
CA LEU A 325 12.43 3.64 16.82
C LEU A 325 11.36 2.57 16.97
N ILE A 326 10.52 2.66 18.00
CA ILE A 326 9.51 1.64 18.32
C ILE A 326 8.50 1.48 17.17
N TRP A 327 7.87 2.58 16.71
CA TRP A 327 6.86 2.47 15.67
C TRP A 327 7.44 2.14 14.29
N THR A 328 8.70 2.53 14.01
CA THR A 328 9.39 2.15 12.77
C THR A 328 9.62 0.64 12.67
N PHE A 329 10.01 -0.02 13.78
CA PHE A 329 10.07 -1.48 13.80
C PHE A 329 8.71 -2.12 13.52
N GLY A 330 7.64 -1.60 14.10
CA GLY A 330 6.28 -2.05 13.82
C GLY A 330 5.91 -1.86 12.35
N GLU A 331 6.19 -0.70 11.77
CA GLU A 331 5.96 -0.40 10.36
C GLU A 331 6.65 -1.40 9.43
N MET A 332 7.95 -1.64 9.62
CA MET A 332 8.72 -2.59 8.79
C MET A 332 8.16 -4.01 8.87
N MET A 333 7.77 -4.45 10.06
CA MET A 333 7.18 -5.79 10.25
C MET A 333 5.81 -5.89 9.57
N HIS A 334 4.93 -4.90 9.77
CA HIS A 334 3.59 -4.88 9.17
C HIS A 334 3.66 -4.94 7.64
N SER A 335 4.39 -4.02 7.06
CA SER A 335 4.48 -3.84 5.62
C SER A 335 5.08 -5.02 4.87
N SER A 336 6.06 -5.69 5.47
CA SER A 336 6.71 -6.86 4.86
C SER A 336 5.80 -8.09 4.80
N ILE A 337 4.82 -8.21 5.71
CA ILE A 337 4.01 -9.43 5.86
C ILE A 337 2.58 -9.26 5.36
N VAL A 338 1.98 -8.08 5.48
CA VAL A 338 0.55 -7.86 5.27
C VAL A 338 0.07 -8.35 3.90
N GLN A 339 0.78 -8.03 2.84
CA GLN A 339 0.43 -8.42 1.47
C GLN A 339 0.57 -9.93 1.23
N ALA A 340 1.63 -10.53 1.75
CA ALA A 340 1.86 -11.96 1.63
C ALA A 340 0.80 -12.76 2.41
N HIS A 341 0.38 -12.24 3.57
CA HIS A 341 -0.68 -12.84 4.37
C HIS A 341 -2.03 -12.73 3.69
N LEU A 342 -2.40 -11.56 3.15
CA LEU A 342 -3.62 -11.40 2.36
C LEU A 342 -3.67 -12.42 1.21
N ALA A 343 -2.56 -12.59 0.49
CA ALA A 343 -2.47 -13.58 -0.59
C ALA A 343 -2.70 -15.01 -0.10
N SER A 344 -2.34 -15.34 1.15
CA SER A 344 -2.60 -16.66 1.73
C SER A 344 -4.06 -16.88 2.15
N LEU A 345 -4.81 -15.80 2.38
CA LEU A 345 -6.24 -15.85 2.71
C LEU A 345 -7.12 -15.90 1.46
N THR A 346 -6.57 -15.60 0.29
CA THR A 346 -7.31 -15.37 -0.94
C THR A 346 -7.67 -16.68 -1.63
N PRO A 347 -8.96 -16.95 -1.93
CA PRO A 347 -9.38 -18.08 -2.75
C PRO A 347 -8.88 -17.95 -4.20
N PRO A 348 -8.70 -19.09 -4.91
CA PRO A 348 -8.39 -19.08 -6.35
C PRO A 348 -9.46 -18.29 -7.14
N GLY A 349 -9.02 -17.47 -8.10
CA GLY A 349 -9.91 -16.66 -8.94
C GLY A 349 -10.34 -15.30 -8.32
N MET A 350 -10.08 -15.04 -7.04
CA MET A 350 -10.51 -13.82 -6.35
C MET A 350 -9.34 -12.90 -5.92
N VAL A 351 -8.14 -13.09 -6.47
CA VAL A 351 -6.95 -12.37 -6.05
C VAL A 351 -7.10 -10.86 -6.25
N GLY A 352 -7.64 -10.43 -7.38
CA GLY A 352 -7.89 -9.02 -7.66
C GLY A 352 -8.91 -8.40 -6.71
N ARG A 353 -10.04 -9.09 -6.45
CA ARG A 353 -11.08 -8.60 -5.54
C ARG A 353 -10.58 -8.44 -4.10
N TYR A 354 -9.82 -9.42 -3.58
CA TYR A 354 -9.23 -9.33 -2.23
C TYR A 354 -8.20 -8.20 -2.14
N GLN A 355 -7.36 -8.04 -3.16
CA GLN A 355 -6.41 -6.93 -3.25
C GLN A 355 -7.10 -5.58 -3.40
N GLY A 356 -8.21 -5.52 -4.15
CA GLY A 356 -9.04 -4.32 -4.29
C GLY A 356 -9.67 -3.89 -2.98
N LEU A 357 -10.26 -4.81 -2.21
CA LEU A 357 -10.82 -4.55 -0.89
C LEU A 357 -9.75 -4.10 0.11
N TYR A 358 -8.57 -4.72 0.07
CA TYR A 358 -7.43 -4.29 0.88
C TYR A 358 -7.00 -2.84 0.51
N GLY A 359 -6.88 -2.55 -0.78
CA GLY A 359 -6.56 -1.21 -1.25
C GLY A 359 -7.60 -0.16 -0.83
N ALA A 360 -8.89 -0.52 -0.86
CA ALA A 360 -9.97 0.33 -0.36
C ALA A 360 -9.85 0.57 1.15
N ALA A 361 -9.64 -0.47 1.95
CA ALA A 361 -9.43 -0.37 3.40
C ALA A 361 -8.21 0.50 3.75
N TYR A 362 -7.10 0.30 3.03
CA TYR A 362 -5.91 1.14 3.14
C TYR A 362 -6.23 2.62 2.88
N THR A 363 -6.94 2.90 1.78
CA THR A 363 -7.30 4.27 1.37
C THR A 363 -8.28 4.91 2.36
N ILE A 364 -9.23 4.14 2.90
CA ILE A 364 -10.15 4.61 3.95
C ILE A 364 -9.36 5.01 5.20
N GLY A 365 -8.48 4.15 5.69
CA GLY A 365 -7.68 4.43 6.88
C GLY A 365 -6.82 5.69 6.74
N THR A 366 -6.10 5.80 5.62
CA THR A 366 -5.25 6.98 5.34
C THR A 366 -6.05 8.24 5.01
N GLY A 367 -7.26 8.13 4.49
CA GLY A 367 -8.13 9.26 4.15
C GLY A 367 -8.91 9.80 5.35
N VAL A 368 -9.41 8.93 6.22
CA VAL A 368 -10.17 9.29 7.42
C VAL A 368 -9.23 9.75 8.54
N GLY A 369 -8.02 9.21 8.58
CA GLY A 369 -7.01 9.49 9.60
C GLY A 369 -6.72 10.98 9.81
N PRO A 370 -6.39 11.76 8.77
CA PRO A 370 -6.14 13.20 8.90
C PRO A 370 -7.34 13.98 9.45
N ILE A 371 -8.54 13.62 9.01
CA ILE A 371 -9.78 14.31 9.39
C ILE A 371 -10.08 14.07 10.87
N ILE A 372 -10.19 12.82 11.28
CA ILE A 372 -10.52 12.46 12.66
C ILE A 372 -9.34 12.73 13.59
N GLY A 373 -8.12 12.31 13.17
CA GLY A 373 -6.92 12.51 13.99
C GLY A 373 -6.61 13.99 14.24
N GLY A 374 -6.68 14.81 13.17
CA GLY A 374 -6.51 16.26 13.30
C GLY A 374 -7.58 16.93 14.17
N ALA A 375 -8.85 16.56 14.00
CA ALA A 375 -9.94 17.09 14.82
C ALA A 375 -9.81 16.71 16.30
N VAL A 376 -9.48 15.45 16.61
CA VAL A 376 -9.27 14.99 17.99
C VAL A 376 -8.05 15.68 18.60
N TYR A 377 -6.94 15.77 17.84
CA TYR A 377 -5.72 16.43 18.29
C TYR A 377 -5.95 17.90 18.63
N ALA A 378 -6.72 18.61 17.79
CA ALA A 378 -7.03 20.04 18.01
C ALA A 378 -7.89 20.28 19.27
N THR A 379 -8.68 19.30 19.72
CA THR A 379 -9.51 19.40 20.91
C THR A 379 -8.78 18.90 22.16
N ASP A 380 -8.12 17.77 22.08
CA ASP A 380 -7.34 17.16 23.17
C ASP A 380 -6.25 16.25 22.56
N PRO A 381 -4.98 16.71 22.52
CA PRO A 381 -3.86 15.90 22.07
C PRO A 381 -3.74 14.57 22.81
N SER A 382 -3.99 14.54 24.12
CA SER A 382 -3.88 13.31 24.92
C SER A 382 -4.90 12.28 24.51
N ALA A 383 -6.13 12.70 24.20
CA ALA A 383 -7.19 11.81 23.72
C ALA A 383 -6.81 11.13 22.40
N LEU A 384 -6.10 11.82 21.51
CA LEU A 384 -5.62 11.21 20.27
C LEU A 384 -4.60 10.09 20.55
N TRP A 385 -3.61 10.34 21.40
CA TRP A 385 -2.58 9.34 21.69
C TRP A 385 -3.16 8.11 22.39
N ILE A 386 -4.15 8.30 23.28
CA ILE A 386 -4.90 7.20 23.89
C ILE A 386 -5.69 6.43 22.82
N LEU A 387 -6.39 7.12 21.92
CA LEU A 387 -7.13 6.50 20.80
C LEU A 387 -6.22 5.65 19.94
N ILE A 388 -5.03 6.17 19.58
CA ILE A 388 -4.03 5.44 18.80
C ILE A 388 -3.61 4.15 19.52
N GLY A 389 -3.35 4.22 20.82
CA GLY A 389 -3.01 3.05 21.64
C GLY A 389 -4.12 2.00 21.66
N VAL A 390 -5.38 2.42 21.85
CA VAL A 390 -6.55 1.54 21.82
C VAL A 390 -6.72 0.90 20.45
N LEU A 391 -6.63 1.66 19.37
CA LEU A 391 -6.71 1.14 18.01
C LEU A 391 -5.55 0.18 17.69
N GLY A 392 -4.35 0.44 18.20
CA GLY A 392 -3.20 -0.46 18.10
C GLY A 392 -3.46 -1.80 18.77
N LEU A 393 -4.01 -1.79 19.99
CA LEU A 393 -4.42 -3.00 20.72
C LEU A 393 -5.52 -3.77 19.97
N LEU A 394 -6.55 -3.07 19.47
CA LEU A 394 -7.63 -3.69 18.71
C LEU A 394 -7.10 -4.29 17.40
N SER A 395 -6.22 -3.59 16.69
CA SER A 395 -5.58 -4.07 15.47
C SER A 395 -4.74 -5.33 15.73
N ALA A 396 -3.97 -5.34 16.83
CA ALA A 396 -3.21 -6.51 17.24
C ALA A 396 -4.12 -7.70 17.61
N GLN A 397 -5.21 -7.46 18.32
CA GLN A 397 -6.18 -8.48 18.68
C GLN A 397 -6.88 -9.07 17.43
N LEU A 398 -7.25 -8.22 16.47
CA LEU A 398 -7.78 -8.67 15.18
C LEU A 398 -6.76 -9.54 14.44
N SER A 399 -5.48 -9.15 14.44
CA SER A 399 -4.40 -9.91 13.80
C SER A 399 -4.29 -11.33 14.33
N LEU A 400 -4.36 -11.52 15.66
CA LEU A 400 -4.30 -12.84 16.30
C LEU A 400 -5.47 -13.77 15.90
N ARG A 401 -6.57 -13.20 15.39
CA ARG A 401 -7.75 -13.95 14.93
C ARG A 401 -7.75 -14.24 13.42
N LEU A 402 -6.67 -13.85 12.70
CA LEU A 402 -6.49 -14.10 11.27
C LEU A 402 -5.88 -15.50 11.06
N ARG A 403 -6.64 -16.55 11.32
CA ARG A 403 -6.18 -17.90 11.02
C ARG A 403 -6.50 -18.23 9.57
N PRO A 404 -5.53 -18.77 8.78
CA PRO A 404 -5.85 -19.33 7.48
C PRO A 404 -6.95 -20.39 7.68
N GLN A 405 -8.00 -20.33 6.89
CA GLN A 405 -8.90 -21.48 6.76
C GLN A 405 -8.04 -22.57 6.11
N VAL A 406 -7.55 -23.50 6.92
CA VAL A 406 -6.99 -24.76 6.41
C VAL A 406 -8.10 -25.34 5.55
N ALA A 407 -7.85 -25.42 4.23
CA ALA A 407 -8.79 -25.95 3.28
C ALA A 407 -9.30 -27.29 3.81
N ALA A 408 -10.58 -27.37 4.11
CA ALA A 408 -11.31 -28.59 4.49
C ALA A 408 -11.43 -29.57 3.30
N ALA A 409 -10.50 -29.48 2.33
CA ALA A 409 -10.46 -30.20 1.07
C ALA A 409 -9.55 -31.42 1.06
N ASN A 410 -9.13 -31.94 2.22
CA ASN A 410 -8.42 -33.23 2.30
C ASN A 410 -8.99 -34.12 3.41
N LYS A 411 -10.32 -34.31 3.44
CA LYS A 411 -10.85 -35.56 3.97
C LYS A 411 -10.97 -36.53 2.78
N PRO A 412 -10.20 -37.63 2.74
CA PRO A 412 -10.51 -38.70 1.81
C PRO A 412 -11.93 -39.16 2.15
N ALA A 413 -12.77 -39.25 1.13
CA ALA A 413 -14.07 -39.91 1.24
C ALA A 413 -13.83 -41.34 1.70
N SER A 414 -14.25 -41.64 2.91
CA SER A 414 -14.30 -42.98 3.48
C SER A 414 -15.45 -43.78 2.86
#